data_d418435a08f038aaf913c4f75aebfef6
#
_entry.id   d418435a08f038aaf913c4f75aebfef6
#
_cell.length_a   1.000
_cell.length_b   1.000
_cell.length_c   1.000
_cell.angle_alpha   90.00
_cell.angle_beta   90.00
_cell.angle_gamma   90.00
#
_symmetry.space_group_name_H-M   'P 1'
#
loop_
_entity.id
_entity.type
_entity.pdbx_description
1 polymer ?
#
loop_
_entity_poly.entity_id
_entity_poly.type
_entity_poly.pdbx_seq_one_letter_code
_entity_poly.pdbx_strand_id
1 'polypeptide(L)'
;MNTILAQQIANEGGVEAWMIAQQHKSLLRFLTCGSVDDGKSTLIGRLLHDTLQIYEDQLSSLHNDSKRHGTQGEKLDLALLVDGLQAEREQGITIDVAYRYFSTEKRKFIIADTPGHEQYTRNMATGASTCDLAILLIDARKGVLDQTRRHSFISTLLGIKHLVVAINKMDLVDYREETFARIREDYLTFAEQLPGDLDIRFVPLSALEGDNVAAQSANMRWYSGPTLLEVLETVDIQREVDRQPMRFPVQYVNRPNLDFRGYAGTLASGSVKVGERIKVLPSGVESSVARIVTFDGDKEEACAGEAITLVLNDDIDISRGDLLLAANETLAPARHAAIDVVWMAEQPLAPGQSYDVKLAGKKTRARIEAIRYQIDINNLTQRDVESLPLNGIGLVEMTFDEPLALDIYQQNPVTGGLIFIERLSNVTVGAGMVRELDERGATPPVEYSAFELELNALVRRHFPHWDARDLLGDKHGAA
;
A
#
# COMPACT_ATOMS: atom_id res chain seq x y z
N MET A 1 -16.68 16.17 28.32
CA MET A 1 -15.33 15.59 28.12
C MET A 1 -15.45 14.14 28.57
N ASN A 2 -15.14 13.19 27.72
CA ASN A 2 -15.35 11.76 27.98
C ASN A 2 -14.58 11.38 29.25
N THR A 3 -15.22 10.76 30.23
CA THR A 3 -14.64 10.41 31.55
C THR A 3 -13.37 9.57 31.39
N ILE A 4 -13.31 8.75 30.34
CA ILE A 4 -12.18 7.88 30.02
C ILE A 4 -10.98 8.71 29.50
N LEU A 5 -11.22 9.66 28.61
CA LEU A 5 -10.16 10.55 28.09
C LEU A 5 -9.59 11.43 29.21
N ALA A 6 -10.45 11.93 30.09
CA ALA A 6 -10.02 12.71 31.26
C ALA A 6 -9.15 11.85 32.20
N GLN A 7 -9.48 10.58 32.35
CA GLN A 7 -8.72 9.65 33.20
C GLN A 7 -7.38 9.25 32.56
N GLN A 8 -7.33 9.04 31.25
CA GLN A 8 -6.09 8.81 30.49
C GLN A 8 -5.15 10.01 30.59
N ILE A 9 -5.67 11.23 30.38
CA ILE A 9 -4.90 12.48 30.53
C ILE A 9 -4.34 12.64 31.96
N ALA A 10 -5.14 12.30 32.98
CA ALA A 10 -4.70 12.36 34.36
C ALA A 10 -3.61 11.33 34.67
N ASN A 11 -3.73 10.12 34.15
CA ASN A 11 -2.77 9.03 34.34
C ASN A 11 -1.40 9.34 33.70
N GLU A 12 -1.38 10.07 32.60
CA GLU A 12 -0.15 10.47 31.88
C GLU A 12 0.47 11.77 32.41
N GLY A 13 -0.10 12.40 33.43
CA GLY A 13 0.48 13.59 34.04
C GLY A 13 0.03 14.91 33.43
N GLY A 14 -1.05 14.93 32.66
CA GLY A 14 -1.66 16.13 32.07
C GLY A 14 -1.78 16.10 30.56
N VAL A 15 -2.44 17.12 29.99
CA VAL A 15 -2.76 17.20 28.57
C VAL A 15 -1.50 17.18 27.70
N GLU A 16 -0.46 17.89 28.11
CA GLU A 16 0.78 18.03 27.35
C GLU A 16 1.56 16.71 27.29
N ALA A 17 1.73 16.03 28.42
CA ALA A 17 2.36 14.71 28.49
C ALA A 17 1.57 13.67 27.68
N TRP A 18 0.24 13.71 27.78
CA TRP A 18 -0.63 12.84 26.99
C TRP A 18 -0.49 13.11 25.46
N MET A 19 -0.41 14.38 25.02
CA MET A 19 -0.20 14.71 23.62
C MET A 19 1.15 14.19 23.12
N ILE A 20 2.21 14.34 23.88
CA ILE A 20 3.55 13.83 23.55
C ILE A 20 3.52 12.30 23.45
N ALA A 21 2.91 11.60 24.40
CA ALA A 21 2.75 10.15 24.39
C ALA A 21 1.95 9.69 23.12
N GLN A 22 0.90 10.43 22.75
CA GLN A 22 0.15 10.14 21.53
C GLN A 22 0.99 10.31 20.24
N GLN A 23 1.93 11.25 20.19
CA GLN A 23 2.79 11.45 19.02
C GLN A 23 3.74 10.28 18.79
N HIS A 24 4.19 9.62 19.85
CA HIS A 24 5.14 8.49 19.79
C HIS A 24 4.49 7.12 19.56
N LYS A 25 3.16 7.00 19.60
CA LYS A 25 2.48 5.74 19.30
C LYS A 25 2.65 5.35 17.84
N SER A 26 3.09 4.12 17.60
CA SER A 26 3.14 3.56 16.25
C SER A 26 1.74 3.49 15.63
N LEU A 27 1.66 3.54 14.31
CA LEU A 27 0.42 3.45 13.54
C LEU A 27 0.40 2.13 12.79
N LEU A 28 -0.70 1.39 12.87
CA LEU A 28 -0.98 0.22 12.03
C LEU A 28 -2.20 0.52 11.15
N ARG A 29 -2.04 0.32 9.85
CA ARG A 29 -3.14 0.34 8.89
C ARG A 29 -3.48 -1.09 8.54
N PHE A 30 -4.75 -1.46 8.72
CA PHE A 30 -5.18 -2.79 8.33
C PHE A 30 -6.54 -2.77 7.65
N LEU A 31 -6.76 -3.73 6.75
CA LEU A 31 -8.07 -3.92 6.13
C LEU A 31 -8.75 -5.16 6.69
N THR A 32 -10.09 -5.13 6.61
CA THR A 32 -10.92 -6.32 6.83
C THR A 32 -11.47 -6.79 5.49
N CYS A 33 -11.27 -8.06 5.18
CA CYS A 33 -11.78 -8.67 3.95
C CYS A 33 -12.32 -10.08 4.23
N GLY A 34 -13.12 -10.59 3.32
CA GLY A 34 -13.84 -11.86 3.44
C GLY A 34 -15.11 -11.81 2.61
N SER A 35 -15.83 -12.91 2.53
CA SER A 35 -17.08 -13.00 1.78
C SER A 35 -18.20 -12.14 2.41
N VAL A 36 -19.27 -11.97 1.68
CA VAL A 36 -20.50 -11.37 2.23
C VAL A 36 -20.97 -12.26 3.38
N ASP A 37 -21.44 -11.64 4.45
CA ASP A 37 -21.91 -12.28 5.70
C ASP A 37 -20.85 -13.00 6.54
N ASP A 38 -19.55 -12.85 6.26
CA ASP A 38 -18.52 -13.40 7.14
C ASP A 38 -18.35 -12.61 8.45
N GLY A 39 -19.01 -11.44 8.56
CA GLY A 39 -19.08 -10.64 9.80
C GLY A 39 -18.03 -9.53 9.89
N LYS A 40 -17.58 -8.96 8.76
CA LYS A 40 -16.62 -7.85 8.70
C LYS A 40 -17.08 -6.64 9.52
N SER A 41 -18.25 -6.08 9.19
CA SER A 41 -18.80 -4.92 9.88
C SER A 41 -19.06 -5.19 11.35
N THR A 42 -19.50 -6.43 11.70
CA THR A 42 -19.68 -6.86 13.10
C THR A 42 -18.35 -6.85 13.86
N LEU A 43 -17.26 -7.35 13.23
CA LEU A 43 -15.94 -7.38 13.85
C LEU A 43 -15.38 -5.97 14.06
N ILE A 44 -15.51 -5.09 13.07
CA ILE A 44 -15.09 -3.69 13.20
C ILE A 44 -15.87 -2.99 14.32
N GLY A 45 -17.21 -3.13 14.30
CA GLY A 45 -18.04 -2.60 15.36
C GLY A 45 -17.69 -3.14 16.75
N ARG A 46 -17.32 -4.43 16.86
CA ARG A 46 -16.85 -5.05 18.10
C ARG A 46 -15.51 -4.45 18.55
N LEU A 47 -14.54 -4.31 17.67
CA LEU A 47 -13.26 -3.67 17.99
C LEU A 47 -13.46 -2.24 18.51
N LEU A 48 -14.29 -1.43 17.83
CA LEU A 48 -14.60 -0.07 18.25
C LEU A 48 -15.32 -0.03 19.61
N HIS A 49 -16.24 -0.97 19.84
CA HIS A 49 -16.96 -1.08 21.10
C HIS A 49 -16.02 -1.46 22.26
N ASP A 50 -15.24 -2.52 22.10
CA ASP A 50 -14.42 -3.08 23.17
C ASP A 50 -13.20 -2.20 23.49
N THR A 51 -12.76 -1.35 22.55
CA THR A 51 -11.73 -0.32 22.77
C THR A 51 -12.29 1.01 23.29
N LEU A 52 -13.58 1.07 23.65
CA LEU A 52 -14.25 2.23 24.22
C LEU A 52 -14.20 3.50 23.34
N GLN A 53 -14.15 3.34 22.02
CA GLN A 53 -14.10 4.45 21.06
C GLN A 53 -15.49 4.92 20.60
N ILE A 54 -16.56 4.40 21.20
CA ILE A 54 -17.95 4.78 20.90
C ILE A 54 -18.42 5.78 21.94
N TYR A 55 -18.92 6.92 21.50
CA TYR A 55 -19.50 7.94 22.37
C TYR A 55 -20.90 7.51 22.88
N GLU A 56 -21.29 8.02 24.05
CA GLU A 56 -22.56 7.66 24.70
C GLU A 56 -23.80 7.99 23.82
N ASP A 57 -23.74 9.08 23.06
CA ASP A 57 -24.80 9.45 22.10
C ASP A 57 -24.89 8.47 20.94
N GLN A 58 -23.76 8.00 20.43
CA GLN A 58 -23.70 6.97 19.38
C GLN A 58 -24.20 5.61 19.92
N LEU A 59 -23.85 5.21 21.15
CA LEU A 59 -24.38 4.02 21.79
C LEU A 59 -25.91 4.09 21.96
N SER A 60 -26.43 5.25 22.36
CA SER A 60 -27.86 5.47 22.51
C SER A 60 -28.59 5.42 21.17
N SER A 61 -28.03 5.98 20.12
CA SER A 61 -28.55 5.88 18.75
C SER A 61 -28.52 4.43 18.26
N LEU A 62 -27.40 3.73 18.47
CA LEU A 62 -27.23 2.35 18.07
C LEU A 62 -28.26 1.41 18.75
N HIS A 63 -28.58 1.63 20.03
CA HIS A 63 -29.64 0.88 20.69
C HIS A 63 -31.03 1.08 20.06
N ASN A 64 -31.33 2.30 19.60
CA ASN A 64 -32.58 2.59 18.92
C ASN A 64 -32.61 2.03 17.50
N ASP A 65 -31.50 2.13 16.78
CA ASP A 65 -31.36 1.62 15.42
C ASP A 65 -31.34 0.09 15.39
N SER A 66 -30.69 -0.57 16.35
CA SER A 66 -30.71 -2.04 16.51
C SER A 66 -32.11 -2.59 16.70
N LYS A 67 -33.00 -1.86 17.43
CA LYS A 67 -34.40 -2.25 17.60
C LYS A 67 -35.23 -2.08 16.33
N ARG A 68 -34.86 -1.17 15.43
CA ARG A 68 -35.62 -0.85 14.20
C ARG A 68 -35.13 -1.61 12.97
N HIS A 69 -33.82 -1.77 12.85
CA HIS A 69 -33.14 -2.27 11.65
C HIS A 69 -32.16 -3.41 11.96
N GLY A 70 -31.95 -3.76 13.22
CA GLY A 70 -30.99 -4.78 13.60
C GLY A 70 -31.36 -6.17 13.11
N THR A 71 -30.36 -6.94 12.70
CA THR A 71 -30.48 -8.32 12.20
C THR A 71 -30.19 -9.36 13.29
N GLN A 72 -29.78 -8.92 14.49
CA GLN A 72 -29.29 -9.79 15.58
C GLN A 72 -30.31 -10.04 16.72
N GLY A 73 -31.61 -9.83 16.44
CA GLY A 73 -32.70 -10.02 17.40
C GLY A 73 -32.66 -8.98 18.52
N GLU A 74 -32.59 -9.42 19.79
CA GLU A 74 -32.53 -8.51 20.94
C GLU A 74 -31.12 -8.00 21.27
N LYS A 75 -30.08 -8.56 20.61
CA LYS A 75 -28.69 -8.14 20.82
C LYS A 75 -28.38 -6.85 20.06
N LEU A 76 -27.42 -6.10 20.58
CA LEU A 76 -26.91 -4.89 19.97
C LEU A 76 -26.25 -5.23 18.61
N ASP A 77 -26.76 -4.64 17.52
CA ASP A 77 -26.19 -4.85 16.18
C ASP A 77 -25.06 -3.85 15.95
N LEU A 78 -23.82 -4.29 16.25
CA LEU A 78 -22.63 -3.49 16.13
C LEU A 78 -22.24 -3.19 14.66
N ALA A 79 -22.79 -3.93 13.68
CA ALA A 79 -22.56 -3.64 12.26
C ALA A 79 -23.11 -2.27 11.85
N LEU A 80 -24.21 -1.85 12.46
CA LEU A 80 -24.83 -0.53 12.20
C LEU A 80 -23.93 0.67 12.55
N LEU A 81 -22.88 0.48 13.35
CA LEU A 81 -21.87 1.50 13.62
C LEU A 81 -21.00 1.82 12.40
N VAL A 82 -20.86 0.85 11.51
CA VAL A 82 -19.92 0.90 10.41
C VAL A 82 -20.59 1.33 9.11
N ASP A 83 -21.84 0.95 8.92
CA ASP A 83 -22.62 1.24 7.71
C ASP A 83 -22.88 2.75 7.57
N GLY A 84 -22.06 3.38 6.70
CA GLY A 84 -22.05 4.85 6.53
C GLY A 84 -23.03 5.35 5.48
N LEU A 85 -23.19 4.64 4.38
CA LEU A 85 -24.04 5.02 3.26
C LEU A 85 -25.45 4.47 3.43
N GLN A 86 -26.46 5.25 3.00
CA GLN A 86 -27.85 4.77 3.03
C GLN A 86 -28.02 3.50 2.18
N ALA A 87 -27.36 3.42 1.02
CA ALA A 87 -27.39 2.24 0.16
C ALA A 87 -26.77 1.00 0.82
N GLU A 88 -25.72 1.17 1.63
CA GLU A 88 -25.11 0.08 2.40
C GLU A 88 -26.06 -0.46 3.48
N ARG A 89 -26.74 0.44 4.19
CA ARG A 89 -27.77 0.08 5.19
C ARG A 89 -28.97 -0.63 4.58
N GLU A 90 -29.42 -0.19 3.39
CA GLU A 90 -30.56 -0.80 2.69
C GLU A 90 -30.23 -2.18 2.11
N GLN A 91 -28.98 -2.37 1.65
CA GLN A 91 -28.53 -3.62 1.02
C GLN A 91 -27.83 -4.56 2.00
N GLY A 92 -27.36 -4.07 3.15
CA GLY A 92 -26.62 -4.84 4.13
C GLY A 92 -25.23 -5.27 3.64
N ILE A 93 -24.63 -4.49 2.71
CA ILE A 93 -23.29 -4.78 2.14
C ILE A 93 -22.44 -3.51 2.12
N THR A 94 -21.13 -3.64 2.34
CA THR A 94 -20.16 -2.57 2.10
C THR A 94 -19.98 -2.38 0.59
N ILE A 95 -20.08 -1.15 0.11
CA ILE A 95 -19.94 -0.80 -1.31
C ILE A 95 -18.61 -0.09 -1.56
N ASP A 96 -18.27 0.90 -0.74
CA ASP A 96 -17.05 1.69 -0.88
C ASP A 96 -16.10 1.44 0.29
N VAL A 97 -14.86 1.90 0.16
CA VAL A 97 -13.87 1.79 1.26
C VAL A 97 -14.18 2.84 2.30
N ALA A 98 -14.47 2.41 3.51
CA ALA A 98 -14.67 3.29 4.66
C ALA A 98 -13.46 3.19 5.61
N TYR A 99 -12.91 4.35 5.99
CA TYR A 99 -11.82 4.39 6.96
C TYR A 99 -12.35 4.70 8.35
N ARG A 100 -11.94 3.89 9.34
CA ARG A 100 -12.25 4.07 10.76
C ARG A 100 -10.96 4.16 11.56
N TYR A 101 -11.03 4.91 12.63
CA TYR A 101 -9.86 5.21 13.46
C TYR A 101 -10.14 4.80 14.90
N PHE A 102 -9.19 4.13 15.51
CA PHE A 102 -9.20 3.92 16.96
C PHE A 102 -7.78 3.86 17.51
N SER A 103 -7.64 3.91 18.81
CA SER A 103 -6.35 3.80 19.48
C SER A 103 -6.48 3.03 20.79
N THR A 104 -5.45 2.26 21.12
CA THR A 104 -5.25 1.68 22.44
C THR A 104 -4.15 2.46 23.18
N GLU A 105 -3.82 2.04 24.38
CA GLU A 105 -2.67 2.61 25.10
C GLU A 105 -1.35 2.38 24.35
N LYS A 106 -1.25 1.28 23.57
CA LYS A 106 -0.01 0.87 22.90
C LYS A 106 0.12 1.41 21.47
N ARG A 107 -0.98 1.52 20.72
CA ARG A 107 -0.92 1.75 19.26
C ARG A 107 -2.13 2.51 18.73
N LYS A 108 -1.93 3.23 17.61
CA LYS A 108 -3.00 3.81 16.80
C LYS A 108 -3.34 2.89 15.63
N PHE A 109 -4.61 2.91 15.22
CA PHE A 109 -5.10 2.05 14.16
C PHE A 109 -5.93 2.82 13.14
N ILE A 110 -5.76 2.46 11.88
CA ILE A 110 -6.65 2.83 10.78
C ILE A 110 -7.19 1.54 10.19
N ILE A 111 -8.51 1.39 10.22
CA ILE A 111 -9.21 0.27 9.60
C ILE A 111 -9.67 0.72 8.22
N ALA A 112 -9.36 -0.03 7.17
CA ALA A 112 -10.00 0.06 5.88
C ALA A 112 -11.08 -1.03 5.81
N ASP A 113 -12.34 -0.66 5.95
CA ASP A 113 -13.45 -1.57 5.71
C ASP A 113 -13.66 -1.72 4.22
N THR A 114 -13.55 -2.95 3.71
CA THR A 114 -13.57 -3.22 2.27
C THR A 114 -14.73 -4.13 1.89
N PRO A 115 -15.30 -3.92 0.67
CA PRO A 115 -16.39 -4.74 0.19
C PRO A 115 -16.02 -6.21 0.07
N GLY A 116 -16.97 -7.09 0.39
CA GLY A 116 -16.81 -8.55 0.22
C GLY A 116 -17.26 -9.06 -1.14
N HIS A 117 -17.95 -8.25 -1.95
CA HIS A 117 -18.53 -8.69 -3.21
C HIS A 117 -17.55 -8.52 -4.38
N GLU A 118 -17.52 -9.48 -5.28
CA GLU A 118 -16.61 -9.51 -6.44
C GLU A 118 -16.65 -8.25 -7.30
N GLN A 119 -17.85 -7.68 -7.51
CA GLN A 119 -18.04 -6.46 -8.32
C GLN A 119 -17.26 -5.23 -7.77
N TYR A 120 -16.92 -5.25 -6.50
CA TYR A 120 -16.21 -4.15 -5.82
C TYR A 120 -14.73 -4.45 -5.58
N THR A 121 -14.14 -5.40 -6.35
CA THR A 121 -12.70 -5.77 -6.23
C THR A 121 -11.78 -4.55 -6.29
N ARG A 122 -12.10 -3.54 -7.12
CA ARG A 122 -11.31 -2.30 -7.21
C ARG A 122 -11.26 -1.54 -5.88
N ASN A 123 -12.38 -1.49 -5.14
CA ASN A 123 -12.45 -0.81 -3.85
C ASN A 123 -11.64 -1.59 -2.80
N MET A 124 -11.73 -2.94 -2.83
CA MET A 124 -10.86 -3.79 -2.01
C MET A 124 -9.38 -3.56 -2.31
N ALA A 125 -8.97 -3.51 -3.59
CA ALA A 125 -7.60 -3.24 -3.98
C ALA A 125 -7.14 -1.83 -3.54
N THR A 126 -8.01 -0.83 -3.61
CA THR A 126 -7.74 0.53 -3.12
C THR A 126 -7.48 0.54 -1.61
N GLY A 127 -8.30 -0.16 -0.83
CA GLY A 127 -8.08 -0.29 0.62
C GLY A 127 -6.79 -1.03 0.95
N ALA A 128 -6.54 -2.16 0.27
CA ALA A 128 -5.37 -2.99 0.49
C ALA A 128 -4.05 -2.27 0.18
N SER A 129 -4.01 -1.41 -0.85
CA SER A 129 -2.80 -0.70 -1.28
C SER A 129 -2.22 0.26 -0.23
N THR A 130 -2.97 0.57 0.81
CA THR A 130 -2.57 1.49 1.89
C THR A 130 -2.40 0.81 3.24
N CYS A 131 -2.59 -0.51 3.31
CA CYS A 131 -2.58 -1.27 4.55
C CYS A 131 -1.31 -2.11 4.73
N ASP A 132 -0.91 -2.26 5.99
CA ASP A 132 0.25 -3.02 6.42
C ASP A 132 -0.12 -4.49 6.76
N LEU A 133 -1.41 -4.73 7.09
CA LEU A 133 -1.92 -6.02 7.54
C LEU A 133 -3.33 -6.26 6.98
N ALA A 134 -3.66 -7.50 6.66
CA ALA A 134 -5.01 -7.90 6.27
C ALA A 134 -5.63 -8.87 7.27
N ILE A 135 -6.85 -8.59 7.71
CA ILE A 135 -7.70 -9.51 8.47
C ILE A 135 -8.64 -10.19 7.50
N LEU A 136 -8.42 -11.48 7.29
CA LEU A 136 -9.22 -12.33 6.42
C LEU A 136 -10.26 -13.06 7.26
N LEU A 137 -11.53 -12.68 7.14
CA LEU A 137 -12.61 -13.34 7.86
C LEU A 137 -13.07 -14.59 7.11
N ILE A 138 -13.26 -15.67 7.86
CA ILE A 138 -13.80 -16.93 7.38
C ILE A 138 -14.94 -17.37 8.31
N ASP A 139 -16.14 -17.55 7.78
CA ASP A 139 -17.26 -18.14 8.52
C ASP A 139 -16.94 -19.62 8.83
N ALA A 140 -16.85 -19.98 10.09
CA ALA A 140 -16.49 -21.33 10.55
C ALA A 140 -17.40 -22.44 10.01
N ARG A 141 -18.64 -22.11 9.63
CA ARG A 141 -19.58 -23.04 8.99
C ARG A 141 -19.26 -23.33 7.53
N LYS A 142 -18.69 -22.33 6.83
CA LYS A 142 -18.47 -22.38 5.38
C LYS A 142 -17.05 -22.80 5.00
N GLY A 143 -16.04 -22.44 5.83
CA GLY A 143 -14.63 -22.68 5.53
C GLY A 143 -14.06 -21.76 4.45
N VAL A 144 -12.96 -22.16 3.81
CA VAL A 144 -12.23 -21.35 2.81
C VAL A 144 -13.02 -21.32 1.50
N LEU A 145 -13.51 -20.13 1.13
CA LEU A 145 -14.27 -19.88 -0.10
C LEU A 145 -13.41 -19.22 -1.17
N ASP A 146 -13.91 -19.18 -2.42
CA ASP A 146 -13.22 -18.53 -3.54
C ASP A 146 -12.93 -17.04 -3.26
N GLN A 147 -13.86 -16.34 -2.59
CA GLN A 147 -13.63 -14.95 -2.20
C GLN A 147 -12.51 -14.81 -1.16
N THR A 148 -12.38 -15.74 -0.23
CA THR A 148 -11.26 -15.77 0.72
C THR A 148 -9.93 -15.92 -0.02
N ARG A 149 -9.86 -16.82 -1.00
CA ARG A 149 -8.69 -17.03 -1.86
C ARG A 149 -8.34 -15.78 -2.66
N ARG A 150 -9.35 -15.15 -3.29
CA ARG A 150 -9.22 -13.91 -4.05
C ARG A 150 -8.67 -12.77 -3.20
N HIS A 151 -9.25 -12.53 -2.03
CA HIS A 151 -8.83 -11.46 -1.15
C HIS A 151 -7.42 -11.70 -0.60
N SER A 152 -7.07 -12.93 -0.26
CA SER A 152 -5.71 -13.29 0.13
C SER A 152 -4.72 -12.98 -0.99
N PHE A 153 -5.02 -13.41 -2.22
CA PHE A 153 -4.14 -13.19 -3.37
C PHE A 153 -3.96 -11.69 -3.68
N ILE A 154 -5.05 -10.91 -3.72
CA ILE A 154 -4.97 -9.46 -3.97
C ILE A 154 -4.18 -8.76 -2.86
N SER A 155 -4.40 -9.12 -1.60
CA SER A 155 -3.67 -8.54 -0.46
C SER A 155 -2.16 -8.79 -0.58
N THR A 156 -1.76 -10.02 -0.89
CA THR A 156 -0.34 -10.37 -1.05
C THR A 156 0.28 -9.77 -2.31
N LEU A 157 -0.47 -9.70 -3.41
CA LEU A 157 -0.03 -9.03 -4.64
C LEU A 157 0.24 -7.53 -4.39
N LEU A 158 -0.56 -6.89 -3.55
CA LEU A 158 -0.41 -5.50 -3.12
C LEU A 158 0.61 -5.31 -1.99
N GLY A 159 1.42 -6.33 -1.69
CA GLY A 159 2.57 -6.24 -0.80
C GLY A 159 2.27 -6.45 0.68
N ILE A 160 1.05 -6.82 1.06
CA ILE A 160 0.72 -7.13 2.45
C ILE A 160 1.34 -8.48 2.82
N LYS A 161 2.24 -8.47 3.80
CA LYS A 161 2.94 -9.66 4.29
C LYS A 161 2.30 -10.26 5.54
N HIS A 162 1.60 -9.45 6.33
CA HIS A 162 0.96 -9.88 7.57
C HIS A 162 -0.51 -10.21 7.34
N LEU A 163 -0.87 -11.48 7.44
CA LEU A 163 -2.23 -11.97 7.27
C LEU A 163 -2.75 -12.52 8.59
N VAL A 164 -3.88 -12.01 9.06
CA VAL A 164 -4.61 -12.57 10.20
C VAL A 164 -5.86 -13.27 9.69
N VAL A 165 -5.84 -14.59 9.72
CA VAL A 165 -7.01 -15.40 9.34
C VAL A 165 -7.90 -15.54 10.55
N ALA A 166 -8.96 -14.73 10.59
CA ALA A 166 -9.95 -14.70 11.64
C ALA A 166 -11.07 -15.70 11.33
N ILE A 167 -11.03 -16.87 11.99
CA ILE A 167 -12.08 -17.88 11.84
C ILE A 167 -13.22 -17.49 12.75
N ASN A 168 -14.21 -16.82 12.15
CA ASN A 168 -15.32 -16.15 12.84
C ASN A 168 -16.55 -17.06 12.95
N LYS A 169 -17.46 -16.67 13.83
CA LYS A 169 -18.71 -17.38 14.13
C LYS A 169 -18.46 -18.77 14.74
N MET A 170 -17.44 -18.87 15.57
CA MET A 170 -17.15 -20.09 16.31
C MET A 170 -18.30 -20.50 17.25
N ASP A 171 -19.11 -19.55 17.71
CA ASP A 171 -20.34 -19.75 18.47
C ASP A 171 -21.37 -20.62 17.71
N LEU A 172 -21.40 -20.55 16.38
CA LEU A 172 -22.33 -21.31 15.55
C LEU A 172 -21.85 -22.74 15.22
N VAL A 173 -20.64 -23.09 15.65
CA VAL A 173 -20.06 -24.44 15.51
C VAL A 173 -19.63 -25.03 16.84
N ASP A 174 -20.29 -24.60 17.94
CA ASP A 174 -20.06 -25.05 19.32
C ASP A 174 -18.60 -24.89 19.78
N TYR A 175 -17.88 -23.85 19.25
CA TYR A 175 -16.49 -23.54 19.58
C TYR A 175 -15.50 -24.71 19.39
N ARG A 176 -15.75 -25.63 18.45
CA ARG A 176 -14.98 -26.86 18.26
C ARG A 176 -13.60 -26.61 17.72
N GLU A 177 -12.60 -27.18 18.36
CA GLU A 177 -11.20 -27.16 17.94
C GLU A 177 -10.99 -27.83 16.57
N GLU A 178 -11.69 -28.95 16.31
CA GLU A 178 -11.58 -29.69 15.03
C GLU A 178 -12.00 -28.84 13.85
N THR A 179 -13.02 -27.99 14.01
CA THR A 179 -13.46 -27.06 12.95
C THR A 179 -12.39 -26.03 12.64
N PHE A 180 -11.78 -25.45 13.70
CA PHE A 180 -10.68 -24.52 13.57
C PHE A 180 -9.47 -25.17 12.89
N ALA A 181 -9.05 -26.35 13.36
CA ALA A 181 -7.89 -27.07 12.84
C ALA A 181 -8.04 -27.39 11.34
N ARG A 182 -9.21 -27.88 10.94
CA ARG A 182 -9.52 -28.20 9.53
C ARG A 182 -9.42 -26.93 8.64
N ILE A 183 -10.06 -25.84 9.03
CA ILE A 183 -10.05 -24.60 8.23
C ILE A 183 -8.64 -24.02 8.14
N ARG A 184 -7.87 -24.11 9.23
CA ARG A 184 -6.46 -23.68 9.26
C ARG A 184 -5.62 -24.50 8.26
N GLU A 185 -5.77 -25.83 8.23
CA GLU A 185 -5.06 -26.71 7.30
C GLU A 185 -5.44 -26.44 5.84
N ASP A 186 -6.75 -26.31 5.55
CA ASP A 186 -7.26 -25.95 4.24
C ASP A 186 -6.68 -24.63 3.73
N TYR A 187 -6.61 -23.62 4.62
CA TYR A 187 -6.05 -22.32 4.28
C TYR A 187 -4.53 -22.37 4.06
N LEU A 188 -3.79 -23.08 4.90
CA LEU A 188 -2.33 -23.20 4.76
C LEU A 188 -1.95 -23.89 3.45
N THR A 189 -2.66 -24.96 3.06
CA THR A 189 -2.47 -25.64 1.76
C THR A 189 -2.68 -24.69 0.58
N PHE A 190 -3.68 -23.81 0.67
CA PHE A 190 -3.88 -22.76 -0.32
C PHE A 190 -2.76 -21.71 -0.27
N ALA A 191 -2.36 -21.28 0.92
CA ALA A 191 -1.40 -20.20 1.13
C ALA A 191 0.02 -20.53 0.60
N GLU A 192 0.38 -21.81 0.45
CA GLU A 192 1.64 -22.23 -0.21
C GLU A 192 1.78 -21.71 -1.65
N GLN A 193 0.66 -21.36 -2.30
CA GLN A 193 0.63 -20.83 -3.66
C GLN A 193 0.66 -19.29 -3.71
N LEU A 194 0.56 -18.62 -2.57
CA LEU A 194 0.57 -17.16 -2.50
C LEU A 194 2.01 -16.61 -2.68
N PRO A 195 2.17 -15.46 -3.33
CA PRO A 195 3.49 -14.87 -3.52
C PRO A 195 4.04 -14.26 -2.21
N GLY A 196 5.35 -14.33 -2.04
CA GLY A 196 6.10 -13.67 -0.96
C GLY A 196 6.29 -14.52 0.29
N ASP A 197 7.04 -13.96 1.25
CA ASP A 197 7.23 -14.53 2.59
C ASP A 197 6.16 -13.94 3.51
N LEU A 198 5.22 -14.77 3.96
CA LEU A 198 4.01 -14.34 4.64
C LEU A 198 4.03 -14.74 6.12
N ASP A 199 3.75 -13.77 7.01
CA ASP A 199 3.41 -13.99 8.43
C ASP A 199 1.90 -14.25 8.53
N ILE A 200 1.49 -15.51 8.64
CA ILE A 200 0.09 -15.91 8.70
C ILE A 200 -0.26 -16.34 10.12
N ARG A 201 -1.19 -15.62 10.73
CA ARG A 201 -1.68 -15.90 12.09
C ARG A 201 -3.15 -16.28 12.05
N PHE A 202 -3.53 -17.26 12.87
CA PHE A 202 -4.90 -17.76 12.96
C PHE A 202 -5.50 -17.43 14.31
N VAL A 203 -6.69 -16.81 14.29
CA VAL A 203 -7.43 -16.48 15.51
C VAL A 203 -8.86 -17.02 15.37
N PRO A 204 -9.26 -18.01 16.20
CA PRO A 204 -10.66 -18.42 16.30
C PRO A 204 -11.42 -17.39 17.14
N LEU A 205 -12.52 -16.86 16.61
CA LEU A 205 -13.26 -15.80 17.31
C LEU A 205 -14.78 -15.86 17.07
N SER A 206 -15.52 -15.17 17.90
CA SER A 206 -16.89 -14.75 17.62
C SER A 206 -16.97 -13.23 17.70
N ALA A 207 -17.11 -12.56 16.57
CA ALA A 207 -17.26 -11.11 16.53
C ALA A 207 -18.56 -10.66 17.23
N LEU A 208 -19.61 -11.48 17.19
CA LEU A 208 -20.89 -11.19 17.82
C LEU A 208 -20.79 -11.27 19.35
N GLU A 209 -20.20 -12.34 19.89
CA GLU A 209 -20.08 -12.55 21.32
C GLU A 209 -18.85 -11.85 21.94
N GLY A 210 -17.86 -11.48 21.11
CA GLY A 210 -16.61 -10.85 21.56
C GLY A 210 -15.50 -11.84 21.94
N ASP A 211 -15.73 -13.15 21.75
CA ASP A 211 -14.75 -14.19 22.06
C ASP A 211 -13.47 -14.03 21.26
N ASN A 212 -12.31 -13.96 21.92
CA ASN A 212 -10.98 -13.78 21.35
C ASN A 212 -10.80 -12.51 20.46
N VAL A 213 -11.68 -11.52 20.57
CA VAL A 213 -11.51 -10.23 19.88
C VAL A 213 -10.58 -9.34 20.70
N ALA A 214 -11.01 -8.86 21.87
CA ALA A 214 -10.20 -8.05 22.77
C ALA A 214 -9.80 -8.82 24.05
N ALA A 215 -10.59 -9.80 24.45
CA ALA A 215 -10.36 -10.64 25.62
C ALA A 215 -10.38 -12.12 25.25
N GLN A 216 -9.64 -12.92 26.02
CA GLN A 216 -9.59 -14.38 25.85
C GLN A 216 -10.97 -15.00 26.10
N SER A 217 -11.34 -15.95 25.23
CA SER A 217 -12.62 -16.66 25.34
C SER A 217 -12.61 -17.71 26.46
N ALA A 218 -13.63 -17.72 27.30
CA ALA A 218 -13.86 -18.80 28.23
C ALA A 218 -14.38 -20.08 27.54
N ASN A 219 -14.95 -19.96 26.35
CA ASN A 219 -15.55 -21.03 25.57
C ASN A 219 -14.51 -21.82 24.73
N MET A 220 -13.36 -21.18 24.42
CA MET A 220 -12.28 -21.78 23.61
C MET A 220 -11.00 -21.97 24.44
N ARG A 221 -11.08 -22.71 25.54
CA ARG A 221 -9.93 -22.95 26.45
C ARG A 221 -8.78 -23.72 25.80
N TRP A 222 -9.05 -24.40 24.68
CA TRP A 222 -8.06 -25.10 23.88
C TRP A 222 -7.17 -24.13 23.09
N TYR A 223 -7.62 -22.90 22.85
CA TYR A 223 -6.83 -21.87 22.17
C TYR A 223 -5.99 -21.10 23.18
N SER A 224 -4.68 -21.22 23.07
CA SER A 224 -3.69 -20.53 23.90
C SER A 224 -2.97 -19.39 23.18
N GLY A 225 -3.38 -19.08 21.96
CA GLY A 225 -2.81 -17.99 21.18
C GLY A 225 -3.31 -16.60 21.63
N PRO A 226 -2.77 -15.52 21.05
CA PRO A 226 -3.18 -14.16 21.35
C PRO A 226 -4.59 -13.86 20.84
N THR A 227 -5.26 -12.89 21.47
CA THR A 227 -6.49 -12.32 20.93
C THR A 227 -6.21 -11.53 19.66
N LEU A 228 -7.26 -11.21 18.90
CA LEU A 228 -7.10 -10.38 17.70
C LEU A 228 -6.47 -9.02 18.02
N LEU A 229 -6.92 -8.36 19.08
CA LEU A 229 -6.38 -7.07 19.49
C LEU A 229 -4.91 -7.17 19.90
N GLU A 230 -4.51 -8.21 20.63
CA GLU A 230 -3.11 -8.46 21.00
C GLU A 230 -2.23 -8.67 19.76
N VAL A 231 -2.71 -9.38 18.72
CA VAL A 231 -1.99 -9.51 17.46
C VAL A 231 -1.78 -8.14 16.81
N LEU A 232 -2.83 -7.32 16.72
CA LEU A 232 -2.77 -5.99 16.12
C LEU A 232 -1.83 -5.03 16.88
N GLU A 233 -1.78 -5.15 18.21
CA GLU A 233 -0.90 -4.33 19.06
C GLU A 233 0.58 -4.72 18.97
N THR A 234 0.88 -5.98 18.65
CA THR A 234 2.24 -6.54 18.76
C THR A 234 2.93 -6.81 17.41
N VAL A 235 2.19 -6.81 16.31
CA VAL A 235 2.79 -7.02 14.97
C VAL A 235 3.81 -5.92 14.66
N ASP A 236 5.01 -6.31 14.22
CA ASP A 236 6.09 -5.37 13.90
C ASP A 236 6.15 -5.16 12.38
N ILE A 237 5.77 -3.96 11.94
CA ILE A 237 5.71 -3.56 10.53
C ILE A 237 6.84 -2.62 10.10
N GLN A 238 7.60 -2.05 11.02
CA GLN A 238 8.51 -0.92 10.72
C GLN A 238 9.92 -1.32 10.32
N ARG A 239 10.40 -2.49 10.71
CA ARG A 239 11.84 -2.83 10.59
C ARG A 239 12.35 -3.05 9.17
N GLU A 240 11.50 -3.33 8.21
CA GLU A 240 11.94 -3.65 6.84
C GLU A 240 12.15 -2.40 5.98
N VAL A 241 11.29 -1.39 6.11
CA VAL A 241 11.30 -0.19 5.24
C VAL A 241 12.48 0.73 5.57
N ASP A 242 12.86 0.86 6.84
CA ASP A 242 13.98 1.70 7.29
C ASP A 242 15.34 1.18 6.83
N ARG A 243 15.47 -0.13 6.56
CA ARG A 243 16.71 -0.78 6.11
C ARG A 243 16.88 -0.79 4.60
N GLN A 244 15.87 -0.39 3.87
CA GLN A 244 15.94 -0.32 2.41
C GLN A 244 16.74 0.90 1.94
N PRO A 245 17.22 0.90 0.69
CA PRO A 245 17.84 2.06 0.08
C PRO A 245 16.96 3.32 0.15
N MET A 246 17.61 4.48 0.28
CA MET A 246 16.89 5.77 0.31
C MET A 246 16.10 6.00 -0.98
N ARG A 247 14.81 6.30 -0.83
CA ARG A 247 13.92 6.74 -1.93
C ARG A 247 13.11 7.95 -1.48
N PHE A 248 13.35 9.07 -2.15
CA PHE A 248 12.62 10.31 -1.88
C PHE A 248 12.00 10.85 -3.17
N PRO A 249 10.75 10.49 -3.49
CA PRO A 249 10.04 11.04 -4.62
C PRO A 249 9.64 12.50 -4.35
N VAL A 250 10.02 13.41 -5.24
CA VAL A 250 9.69 14.83 -5.12
C VAL A 250 8.22 15.05 -5.47
N GLN A 251 7.44 15.49 -4.49
CA GLN A 251 6.02 15.76 -4.64
C GLN A 251 5.74 17.22 -4.95
N TYR A 252 6.57 18.13 -4.45
CA TYR A 252 6.41 19.57 -4.65
C TYR A 252 7.74 20.29 -4.55
N VAL A 253 7.95 21.29 -5.42
CA VAL A 253 9.11 22.21 -5.34
C VAL A 253 8.65 23.50 -4.68
N ASN A 254 9.15 23.76 -3.48
CA ASN A 254 8.79 24.92 -2.68
C ASN A 254 9.81 26.05 -2.87
N ARG A 255 9.35 27.17 -3.44
CA ARG A 255 10.18 28.37 -3.65
C ARG A 255 9.38 29.62 -3.24
N PRO A 256 9.19 29.87 -1.95
CA PRO A 256 8.40 31.00 -1.46
C PRO A 256 9.07 32.35 -1.68
N ASN A 257 10.40 32.40 -1.80
CA ASN A 257 11.22 33.57 -2.05
C ASN A 257 12.51 33.20 -2.82
N LEU A 258 13.37 34.15 -3.07
CA LEU A 258 14.61 33.96 -3.83
C LEU A 258 15.69 33.20 -3.05
N ASP A 259 15.63 33.22 -1.72
CA ASP A 259 16.66 32.66 -0.83
C ASP A 259 16.33 31.23 -0.36
N PHE A 260 15.17 30.70 -0.74
CA PHE A 260 14.75 29.36 -0.36
C PHE A 260 14.26 28.55 -1.56
N ARG A 261 14.91 27.43 -1.78
CA ARG A 261 14.44 26.38 -2.71
C ARG A 261 14.48 25.02 -2.00
N GLY A 262 13.30 24.44 -1.78
CA GLY A 262 13.15 23.18 -1.08
C GLY A 262 12.35 22.17 -1.91
N TYR A 263 12.70 20.91 -1.76
CA TYR A 263 12.07 19.79 -2.44
C TYR A 263 11.27 18.99 -1.42
N ALA A 264 9.96 19.14 -1.46
CA ALA A 264 9.06 18.52 -0.49
C ALA A 264 8.57 17.16 -0.97
N GLY A 265 8.49 16.20 -0.05
CA GLY A 265 8.02 14.85 -0.29
C GLY A 265 7.90 14.05 1.00
N THR A 266 7.53 12.77 0.85
CA THR A 266 7.59 11.80 1.92
C THR A 266 8.73 10.82 1.62
N LEU A 267 9.59 10.57 2.59
CA LEU A 267 10.66 9.58 2.43
C LEU A 267 10.03 8.18 2.33
N ALA A 268 10.12 7.57 1.15
CA ALA A 268 9.47 6.31 0.87
C ALA A 268 10.19 5.12 1.51
N SER A 269 11.52 5.17 1.60
CA SER A 269 12.35 4.16 2.26
C SER A 269 13.71 4.72 2.65
N GLY A 270 14.39 4.02 3.57
CA GLY A 270 15.71 4.38 4.07
C GLY A 270 15.70 5.58 5.01
N SER A 271 16.85 6.21 5.14
CA SER A 271 17.04 7.46 5.90
C SER A 271 17.88 8.45 5.10
N VAL A 272 17.82 9.73 5.48
CA VAL A 272 18.62 10.80 4.89
C VAL A 272 19.16 11.72 5.99
N LYS A 273 20.43 12.14 5.88
CA LYS A 273 21.10 13.02 6.84
C LYS A 273 21.57 14.31 6.20
N VAL A 274 21.68 15.36 7.02
CA VAL A 274 22.34 16.59 6.61
C VAL A 274 23.80 16.30 6.22
N GLY A 275 24.23 16.84 5.08
CA GLY A 275 25.57 16.60 4.50
C GLY A 275 25.67 15.36 3.60
N GLU A 276 24.65 14.50 3.56
CA GLU A 276 24.64 13.30 2.72
C GLU A 276 24.60 13.66 1.23
N ARG A 277 25.37 12.93 0.41
CA ARG A 277 25.35 13.09 -1.05
C ARG A 277 24.19 12.34 -1.64
N ILE A 278 23.45 13.03 -2.50
CA ILE A 278 22.28 12.49 -3.19
C ILE A 278 22.45 12.58 -4.70
N LYS A 279 21.74 11.72 -5.42
CA LYS A 279 21.62 11.70 -6.87
C LYS A 279 20.16 11.90 -7.27
N VAL A 280 19.92 12.67 -8.30
CA VAL A 280 18.59 12.95 -8.85
C VAL A 280 18.36 12.11 -10.10
N LEU A 281 17.26 11.37 -10.16
CA LEU A 281 16.86 10.65 -11.37
C LEU A 281 15.62 11.31 -11.99
N PRO A 282 15.55 11.37 -13.34
CA PRO A 282 16.42 10.67 -14.32
C PRO A 282 17.69 11.42 -14.72
N SER A 283 17.94 12.65 -14.26
CA SER A 283 19.05 13.50 -14.74
C SER A 283 20.46 12.97 -14.39
N GLY A 284 20.59 12.19 -13.33
CA GLY A 284 21.87 11.71 -12.80
C GLY A 284 22.72 12.78 -12.09
N VAL A 285 22.21 14.00 -11.94
CA VAL A 285 22.94 15.10 -11.28
C VAL A 285 23.05 14.81 -9.79
N GLU A 286 24.22 15.07 -9.20
CA GLU A 286 24.48 14.90 -7.79
C GLU A 286 24.57 16.24 -7.06
N SER A 287 24.18 16.23 -5.79
CA SER A 287 24.34 17.33 -4.83
C SER A 287 24.44 16.77 -3.42
N SER A 288 24.42 17.63 -2.41
CA SER A 288 24.37 17.22 -1.00
C SER A 288 23.26 17.97 -0.24
N VAL A 289 22.74 17.31 0.79
CA VAL A 289 21.66 17.83 1.63
C VAL A 289 22.22 18.93 2.53
N ALA A 290 21.72 20.16 2.38
CA ALA A 290 22.08 21.30 3.23
C ALA A 290 21.22 21.32 4.50
N ARG A 291 19.92 21.05 4.39
CA ARG A 291 18.96 21.10 5.50
C ARG A 291 17.82 20.11 5.26
N ILE A 292 17.28 19.58 6.35
CA ILE A 292 16.04 18.81 6.38
C ILE A 292 15.02 19.62 7.17
N VAL A 293 14.06 20.20 6.48
CA VAL A 293 13.07 21.11 7.06
C VAL A 293 11.75 20.37 7.28
N THR A 294 11.20 20.48 8.49
CA THR A 294 9.88 19.97 8.86
C THR A 294 9.00 21.08 9.42
N PHE A 295 7.73 20.77 9.72
CA PHE A 295 6.81 21.71 10.34
C PHE A 295 7.31 22.16 11.73
N ASP A 296 7.93 21.25 12.49
CA ASP A 296 8.40 21.51 13.85
C ASP A 296 9.83 22.09 13.89
N GLY A 297 10.45 22.34 12.73
CA GLY A 297 11.80 22.88 12.61
C GLY A 297 12.74 21.98 11.80
N ASP A 298 14.03 22.32 11.79
CA ASP A 298 15.05 21.57 11.08
C ASP A 298 15.46 20.32 11.87
N LYS A 299 15.76 19.23 11.13
CA LYS A 299 16.25 17.95 11.66
C LYS A 299 17.62 17.63 11.08
N GLU A 300 18.42 16.86 11.83
CA GLU A 300 19.71 16.32 11.36
C GLU A 300 19.53 15.05 10.51
N GLU A 301 18.49 14.28 10.79
CA GLU A 301 18.18 13.03 10.11
C GLU A 301 16.67 12.85 9.99
N ALA A 302 16.21 12.23 8.88
CA ALA A 302 14.84 11.81 8.68
C ALA A 302 14.80 10.35 8.22
N CYS A 303 13.74 9.64 8.63
CA CYS A 303 13.51 8.22 8.34
C CYS A 303 12.29 8.02 7.44
N ALA A 304 12.15 6.80 6.91
CA ALA A 304 11.03 6.42 6.07
C ALA A 304 9.67 6.76 6.71
N GLY A 305 8.72 7.24 5.89
CA GLY A 305 7.39 7.69 6.31
C GLY A 305 7.32 9.15 6.74
N GLU A 306 8.43 9.84 6.97
CA GLU A 306 8.43 11.25 7.35
C GLU A 306 8.20 12.17 6.14
N ALA A 307 7.29 13.15 6.31
CA ALA A 307 7.07 14.22 5.36
C ALA A 307 8.06 15.36 5.63
N ILE A 308 8.98 15.57 4.69
CA ILE A 308 10.09 16.52 4.84
C ILE A 308 10.27 17.41 3.61
N THR A 309 11.03 18.48 3.78
CA THR A 309 11.52 19.32 2.68
C THR A 309 13.05 19.32 2.70
N LEU A 310 13.66 18.76 1.66
CA LEU A 310 15.11 18.80 1.48
C LEU A 310 15.53 20.11 0.83
N VAL A 311 16.53 20.78 1.41
CA VAL A 311 17.25 21.91 0.82
C VAL A 311 18.64 21.40 0.46
N LEU A 312 19.09 21.67 -0.76
CA LEU A 312 20.39 21.20 -1.27
C LEU A 312 21.43 22.34 -1.26
N ASN A 313 22.70 21.96 -1.26
CA ASN A 313 23.81 22.92 -1.31
C ASN A 313 23.95 23.57 -2.70
N ASP A 314 23.54 22.85 -3.76
CA ASP A 314 23.63 23.35 -5.13
C ASP A 314 22.24 23.68 -5.68
N ASP A 315 22.15 24.73 -6.51
CA ASP A 315 20.92 25.10 -7.21
C ASP A 315 20.82 24.28 -8.52
N ILE A 316 20.36 23.03 -8.39
CA ILE A 316 20.19 22.08 -9.48
C ILE A 316 18.73 21.99 -9.89
N ASP A 317 18.50 21.57 -11.14
CA ASP A 317 17.14 21.47 -11.68
C ASP A 317 16.50 20.13 -11.25
N ILE A 318 15.51 20.23 -10.39
CA ILE A 318 14.70 19.12 -9.89
C ILE A 318 13.23 19.49 -10.01
N SER A 319 12.45 18.60 -10.57
CA SER A 319 11.02 18.77 -10.79
C SER A 319 10.19 17.79 -9.97
N ARG A 320 8.90 18.11 -9.83
CA ARG A 320 7.94 17.15 -9.28
C ARG A 320 7.95 15.86 -10.10
N GLY A 321 8.07 14.73 -9.41
CA GLY A 321 8.12 13.40 -9.99
C GLY A 321 9.54 12.88 -10.21
N ASP A 322 10.57 13.68 -9.98
CA ASP A 322 11.94 13.19 -9.91
C ASP A 322 12.15 12.39 -8.62
N LEU A 323 13.10 11.47 -8.65
CA LEU A 323 13.45 10.62 -7.51
C LEU A 323 14.85 10.98 -7.02
N LEU A 324 14.97 11.26 -5.72
CA LEU A 324 16.26 11.42 -5.06
C LEU A 324 16.63 10.11 -4.35
N LEU A 325 17.87 9.70 -4.50
CA LEU A 325 18.47 8.51 -3.86
C LEU A 325 19.89 8.86 -3.34
N ALA A 326 20.47 8.01 -2.51
CA ALA A 326 21.85 8.18 -2.07
C ALA A 326 22.79 8.07 -3.28
N ALA A 327 23.83 8.92 -3.35
CA ALA A 327 24.69 9.03 -4.54
C ALA A 327 25.42 7.73 -4.90
N ASN A 328 25.68 6.86 -3.91
CA ASN A 328 26.32 5.56 -4.07
C ASN A 328 25.38 4.46 -4.58
N GLU A 329 24.10 4.74 -4.72
CA GLU A 329 23.12 3.77 -5.21
C GLU A 329 23.02 3.79 -6.73
N THR A 330 22.74 2.61 -7.29
CA THR A 330 22.52 2.42 -8.73
C THR A 330 21.08 2.02 -8.96
N LEU A 331 20.30 2.93 -9.53
CA LEU A 331 18.97 2.65 -10.06
C LEU A 331 18.94 3.15 -11.50
N ALA A 332 18.85 2.24 -12.45
CA ALA A 332 18.76 2.59 -13.86
C ALA A 332 17.32 2.92 -14.25
N PRO A 333 17.05 4.09 -14.84
CA PRO A 333 15.72 4.38 -15.39
C PRO A 333 15.35 3.38 -16.48
N ALA A 334 14.15 2.80 -16.41
CA ALA A 334 13.65 1.80 -17.33
C ALA A 334 12.58 2.38 -18.27
N ARG A 335 12.58 1.92 -19.53
CA ARG A 335 11.52 2.19 -20.53
C ARG A 335 10.56 1.03 -20.68
N HIS A 336 10.98 -0.18 -20.32
CA HIS A 336 10.19 -1.40 -20.44
C HIS A 336 10.10 -2.07 -19.09
N ALA A 337 8.91 -2.59 -18.78
CA ALA A 337 8.70 -3.33 -17.56
C ALA A 337 7.60 -4.38 -17.75
N ALA A 338 7.69 -5.48 -17.01
CA ALA A 338 6.57 -6.39 -16.81
C ALA A 338 5.87 -6.03 -15.49
N ILE A 339 4.57 -5.84 -15.57
CA ILE A 339 3.74 -5.25 -14.52
C ILE A 339 2.60 -6.20 -14.20
N ASP A 340 2.45 -6.57 -12.93
CA ASP A 340 1.22 -7.19 -12.46
C ASP A 340 0.11 -6.13 -12.47
N VAL A 341 -0.98 -6.41 -13.15
CA VAL A 341 -2.10 -5.47 -13.31
C VAL A 341 -3.36 -6.03 -12.68
N VAL A 342 -4.04 -5.21 -11.89
CA VAL A 342 -5.43 -5.39 -11.48
C VAL A 342 -6.27 -4.46 -12.34
N TRP A 343 -7.03 -5.02 -13.27
CA TRP A 343 -7.83 -4.23 -14.20
C TRP A 343 -9.20 -3.88 -13.60
N MET A 344 -9.62 -2.62 -13.73
CA MET A 344 -10.76 -2.06 -13.00
C MET A 344 -11.82 -1.44 -13.91
N ALA A 345 -11.65 -1.51 -15.25
CA ALA A 345 -12.61 -0.95 -16.20
C ALA A 345 -13.43 -2.04 -16.90
N GLU A 346 -14.65 -1.69 -17.32
CA GLU A 346 -15.51 -2.58 -18.10
C GLU A 346 -14.91 -2.88 -19.48
N GLN A 347 -14.27 -1.87 -20.11
CA GLN A 347 -13.54 -2.09 -21.35
C GLN A 347 -12.28 -2.91 -21.04
N PRO A 348 -12.08 -4.07 -21.67
CA PRO A 348 -10.92 -4.91 -21.42
C PRO A 348 -9.60 -4.23 -21.79
N LEU A 349 -8.54 -4.49 -21.03
CA LEU A 349 -7.18 -4.14 -21.38
C LEU A 349 -6.71 -5.05 -22.52
N ALA A 350 -6.15 -4.47 -23.58
CA ALA A 350 -5.62 -5.24 -24.71
C ALA A 350 -4.28 -4.69 -25.21
N PRO A 351 -3.46 -5.51 -25.88
CA PRO A 351 -2.23 -5.06 -26.54
C PRO A 351 -2.49 -3.92 -27.54
N GLY A 352 -1.52 -3.02 -27.67
CA GLY A 352 -1.60 -1.87 -28.57
C GLY A 352 -2.29 -0.64 -27.95
N GLN A 353 -3.02 -0.79 -26.86
CA GLN A 353 -3.66 0.34 -26.17
C GLN A 353 -2.63 1.18 -25.40
N SER A 354 -2.94 2.47 -25.25
CA SER A 354 -2.08 3.42 -24.53
C SER A 354 -2.87 4.14 -23.44
N TYR A 355 -2.26 4.24 -22.28
CA TYR A 355 -2.82 4.88 -21.10
C TYR A 355 -1.86 5.94 -20.56
N ASP A 356 -2.39 6.93 -19.88
CA ASP A 356 -1.57 7.72 -18.98
C ASP A 356 -1.31 6.88 -17.71
N VAL A 357 -0.06 6.85 -17.26
CA VAL A 357 0.30 6.18 -16.02
C VAL A 357 0.86 7.19 -15.04
N LYS A 358 0.54 7.00 -13.76
CA LYS A 358 1.04 7.83 -12.68
C LYS A 358 1.77 6.94 -11.66
N LEU A 359 3.05 7.25 -11.44
CA LEU A 359 3.93 6.62 -10.47
C LEU A 359 4.43 7.70 -9.51
N ALA A 360 4.21 7.53 -8.21
CA ALA A 360 4.56 8.54 -7.20
C ALA A 360 4.08 9.94 -7.64
N GLY A 361 4.98 10.87 -7.96
CA GLY A 361 4.65 12.22 -8.46
C GLY A 361 4.67 12.36 -9.99
N LYS A 362 5.27 11.41 -10.70
CA LYS A 362 5.49 11.43 -12.15
C LYS A 362 4.26 10.93 -12.90
N LYS A 363 3.90 11.63 -14.00
CA LYS A 363 2.89 11.19 -14.96
C LYS A 363 3.55 11.07 -16.33
N THR A 364 3.37 9.94 -16.99
CA THR A 364 3.82 9.69 -18.35
C THR A 364 2.81 8.83 -19.09
N ARG A 365 3.06 8.58 -20.38
CA ARG A 365 2.25 7.65 -21.16
C ARG A 365 2.93 6.30 -21.22
N ALA A 366 2.12 5.24 -21.21
CA ALA A 366 2.57 3.89 -21.43
C ALA A 366 1.71 3.18 -22.46
N ARG A 367 2.34 2.30 -23.26
CA ARG A 367 1.69 1.43 -24.23
C ARG A 367 1.78 -0.01 -23.76
N ILE A 368 0.68 -0.72 -23.90
CA ILE A 368 0.61 -2.16 -23.63
C ILE A 368 1.19 -2.90 -24.84
N GLU A 369 2.25 -3.67 -24.63
CA GLU A 369 2.89 -4.46 -25.69
C GLU A 369 2.30 -5.87 -25.79
N ALA A 370 2.17 -6.56 -24.64
CA ALA A 370 1.65 -7.91 -24.57
C ALA A 370 1.01 -8.18 -23.21
N ILE A 371 0.12 -9.16 -23.17
CA ILE A 371 -0.34 -9.80 -21.93
C ILE A 371 0.35 -11.14 -21.88
N ARG A 372 1.23 -11.37 -20.89
CA ARG A 372 1.92 -12.66 -20.73
C ARG A 372 0.95 -13.75 -20.31
N TYR A 373 0.09 -13.44 -19.34
CA TYR A 373 -0.96 -14.33 -18.85
C TYR A 373 -1.95 -13.58 -17.96
N GLN A 374 -3.13 -14.18 -17.80
CA GLN A 374 -4.09 -13.86 -16.74
C GLN A 374 -3.99 -14.90 -15.64
N ILE A 375 -4.18 -14.50 -14.38
CA ILE A 375 -4.26 -15.39 -13.23
C ILE A 375 -5.72 -15.75 -13.00
N ASP A 376 -6.02 -17.06 -12.97
CA ASP A 376 -7.28 -17.57 -12.45
C ASP A 376 -7.22 -17.60 -10.92
N ILE A 377 -7.98 -16.69 -10.30
CA ILE A 377 -7.92 -16.46 -8.86
C ILE A 377 -8.41 -17.64 -8.03
N ASN A 378 -9.23 -18.54 -8.63
CA ASN A 378 -9.80 -19.65 -7.89
C ASN A 378 -8.77 -20.78 -7.64
N ASN A 379 -7.83 -20.95 -8.57
CA ASN A 379 -6.81 -21.99 -8.50
C ASN A 379 -5.38 -21.48 -8.70
N LEU A 380 -5.20 -20.16 -8.83
CA LEU A 380 -3.94 -19.44 -9.04
C LEU A 380 -3.16 -19.90 -10.28
N THR A 381 -3.82 -20.51 -11.26
CA THR A 381 -3.20 -20.94 -12.52
C THR A 381 -3.10 -19.79 -13.52
N GLN A 382 -2.07 -19.83 -14.34
CA GLN A 382 -1.86 -18.89 -15.43
C GLN A 382 -2.59 -19.35 -16.67
N ARG A 383 -3.24 -18.42 -17.38
CA ARG A 383 -3.96 -18.66 -18.63
C ARG A 383 -3.54 -17.66 -19.68
N ASP A 384 -3.26 -18.12 -20.87
CA ASP A 384 -3.03 -17.23 -22.01
C ASP A 384 -4.36 -16.59 -22.41
N VAL A 385 -4.34 -15.26 -22.55
CA VAL A 385 -5.52 -14.46 -22.92
C VAL A 385 -5.14 -13.34 -23.86
N GLU A 386 -6.07 -12.94 -24.72
CA GLU A 386 -5.88 -11.80 -25.64
C GLU A 386 -6.19 -10.45 -24.98
N SER A 387 -6.94 -10.45 -23.89
CA SER A 387 -7.32 -9.23 -23.14
C SER A 387 -7.61 -9.55 -21.68
N LEU A 388 -7.44 -8.56 -20.78
CA LEU A 388 -7.84 -8.67 -19.37
C LEU A 388 -9.22 -8.02 -19.18
N PRO A 389 -10.24 -8.78 -18.78
CA PRO A 389 -11.56 -8.22 -18.48
C PRO A 389 -11.58 -7.45 -17.15
N LEU A 390 -12.72 -6.84 -16.83
CA LEU A 390 -12.99 -6.25 -15.52
C LEU A 390 -12.66 -7.24 -14.39
N ASN A 391 -11.95 -6.78 -13.36
CA ASN A 391 -11.43 -7.56 -12.23
C ASN A 391 -10.40 -8.65 -12.64
N GLY A 392 -9.93 -8.63 -13.89
CA GLY A 392 -8.85 -9.49 -14.35
C GLY A 392 -7.52 -9.08 -13.69
N ILE A 393 -6.74 -10.08 -13.29
CA ILE A 393 -5.39 -9.91 -12.78
C ILE A 393 -4.44 -10.65 -13.71
N GLY A 394 -3.37 -10.01 -14.16
CA GLY A 394 -2.42 -10.63 -15.08
C GLY A 394 -1.11 -9.88 -15.17
N LEU A 395 -0.12 -10.51 -15.78
CA LEU A 395 1.18 -9.93 -16.06
C LEU A 395 1.20 -9.33 -17.47
N VAL A 396 1.53 -8.06 -17.55
CA VAL A 396 1.47 -7.26 -18.77
C VAL A 396 2.85 -6.66 -19.07
N GLU A 397 3.31 -6.75 -20.30
CA GLU A 397 4.48 -6.04 -20.78
C GLU A 397 4.09 -4.66 -21.31
N MET A 398 4.84 -3.65 -20.89
CA MET A 398 4.56 -2.29 -21.31
C MET A 398 5.81 -1.46 -21.55
N THR A 399 5.64 -0.45 -22.40
CA THR A 399 6.67 0.53 -22.75
C THR A 399 6.23 1.92 -22.31
N PHE A 400 7.11 2.65 -21.66
CA PHE A 400 6.91 4.05 -21.25
C PHE A 400 7.48 5.00 -22.29
N ASP A 401 6.80 6.12 -22.57
CA ASP A 401 7.29 7.15 -23.48
C ASP A 401 8.62 7.77 -22.98
N GLU A 402 8.78 7.87 -21.64
CA GLU A 402 9.98 8.37 -20.99
C GLU A 402 10.58 7.30 -20.05
N PRO A 403 11.92 7.29 -19.86
CA PRO A 403 12.51 6.43 -18.83
C PRO A 403 12.01 6.82 -17.43
N LEU A 404 11.62 5.85 -16.65
CA LEU A 404 11.16 6.03 -15.28
C LEU A 404 12.11 5.37 -14.29
N ALA A 405 12.39 6.05 -13.18
CA ALA A 405 13.05 5.45 -12.03
C ALA A 405 12.07 4.54 -11.30
N LEU A 406 12.21 3.24 -11.48
CA LEU A 406 11.29 2.22 -10.98
C LEU A 406 12.03 1.26 -10.06
N ASP A 407 11.42 0.95 -8.91
CA ASP A 407 11.78 -0.21 -8.10
C ASP A 407 10.82 -1.38 -8.39
N ILE A 408 11.24 -2.59 -8.08
CA ILE A 408 10.32 -3.74 -8.01
C ILE A 408 9.32 -3.48 -6.87
N TYR A 409 8.02 -3.68 -7.13
CA TYR A 409 6.95 -3.35 -6.17
C TYR A 409 7.13 -4.03 -4.81
N GLN A 410 7.55 -5.29 -4.80
CA GLN A 410 7.81 -6.04 -3.56
C GLN A 410 8.94 -5.42 -2.70
N GLN A 411 9.85 -4.67 -3.31
CA GLN A 411 10.93 -3.98 -2.62
C GLN A 411 10.48 -2.60 -2.14
N ASN A 412 9.82 -1.83 -3.01
CA ASN A 412 9.30 -0.52 -2.65
C ASN A 412 7.96 -0.24 -3.35
N PRO A 413 6.82 -0.37 -2.62
CA PRO A 413 5.50 -0.14 -3.19
C PRO A 413 5.27 1.31 -3.69
N VAL A 414 5.95 2.30 -3.10
CA VAL A 414 5.78 3.72 -3.48
C VAL A 414 6.38 4.03 -4.85
N THR A 415 7.56 3.47 -5.13
CA THR A 415 8.30 3.68 -6.38
C THR A 415 8.14 2.55 -7.38
N GLY A 416 7.47 1.45 -7.00
CA GLY A 416 7.13 0.31 -7.86
C GLY A 416 5.64 0.18 -8.19
N GLY A 417 4.79 1.00 -7.56
CA GLY A 417 3.34 1.00 -7.80
C GLY A 417 2.89 2.11 -8.73
N LEU A 418 2.01 1.80 -9.68
CA LEU A 418 1.45 2.78 -10.60
C LEU A 418 -0.05 2.60 -10.81
N ILE A 419 -0.71 3.63 -11.28
CA ILE A 419 -2.11 3.57 -11.72
C ILE A 419 -2.22 3.85 -13.21
N PHE A 420 -3.19 3.18 -13.85
CA PHE A 420 -3.58 3.42 -15.23
C PHE A 420 -4.74 4.40 -15.27
N ILE A 421 -4.63 5.42 -16.10
CA ILE A 421 -5.62 6.48 -16.27
C ILE A 421 -6.08 6.49 -17.71
N GLU A 422 -7.39 6.37 -17.94
CA GLU A 422 -7.96 6.55 -19.27
C GLU A 422 -7.86 8.02 -19.68
N ARG A 423 -7.37 8.24 -20.91
CA ARG A 423 -6.89 9.54 -21.36
C ARG A 423 -7.99 10.59 -21.61
N LEU A 424 -9.17 10.15 -21.99
CA LEU A 424 -10.28 11.06 -22.32
C LEU A 424 -11.10 11.42 -21.08
N SER A 425 -11.42 10.41 -20.27
CA SER A 425 -12.24 10.58 -19.06
C SER A 425 -11.45 10.96 -17.82
N ASN A 426 -10.11 10.75 -17.80
CA ASN A 426 -9.24 10.83 -16.64
C ASN A 426 -9.65 9.88 -15.49
N VAL A 427 -10.38 8.83 -15.79
CA VAL A 427 -10.78 7.81 -14.81
C VAL A 427 -9.63 6.83 -14.59
N THR A 428 -9.38 6.44 -13.34
CA THR A 428 -8.46 5.34 -13.03
C THR A 428 -9.09 4.03 -13.46
N VAL A 429 -8.39 3.30 -14.34
CA VAL A 429 -8.88 2.06 -14.97
C VAL A 429 -8.10 0.82 -14.56
N GLY A 430 -7.03 0.97 -13.80
CA GLY A 430 -6.25 -0.15 -13.28
C GLY A 430 -5.18 0.28 -12.30
N ALA A 431 -4.68 -0.68 -11.53
CA ALA A 431 -3.49 -0.57 -10.72
C ALA A 431 -2.41 -1.52 -11.22
N GLY A 432 -1.16 -1.09 -11.16
CA GLY A 432 -0.01 -1.87 -11.63
C GLY A 432 1.09 -1.94 -10.58
N MET A 433 1.70 -3.11 -10.45
CA MET A 433 2.83 -3.40 -9.59
C MET A 433 3.99 -3.90 -10.43
N VAL A 434 5.09 -3.18 -10.41
CA VAL A 434 6.30 -3.54 -11.17
C VAL A 434 6.86 -4.85 -10.65
N ARG A 435 6.87 -5.87 -11.52
CA ARG A 435 7.40 -7.21 -11.21
C ARG A 435 8.82 -7.39 -11.72
N GLU A 436 9.07 -6.98 -12.96
CA GLU A 436 10.35 -7.15 -13.63
C GLU A 436 10.69 -5.88 -14.41
N LEU A 437 11.94 -5.46 -14.31
CA LEU A 437 12.48 -4.38 -15.13
C LEU A 437 13.27 -5.00 -16.28
N ASP A 438 13.00 -4.56 -17.50
CA ASP A 438 13.73 -5.01 -18.68
C ASP A 438 14.91 -4.06 -18.90
N GLU A 439 16.12 -4.58 -18.72
CA GLU A 439 17.36 -3.86 -18.99
C GLU A 439 17.58 -3.57 -20.49
N ARG A 440 16.76 -4.14 -21.39
CA ARG A 440 16.79 -3.86 -22.83
C ARG A 440 16.54 -2.39 -23.17
N GLY A 441 16.25 -1.54 -22.19
CA GLY A 441 16.07 -0.09 -22.35
C GLY A 441 17.21 0.78 -21.85
N ALA A 442 18.21 0.25 -21.21
CA ALA A 442 19.51 0.90 -21.12
C ALA A 442 20.00 1.02 -22.58
N THR A 443 19.97 2.23 -23.15
CA THR A 443 20.49 2.48 -24.48
C THR A 443 21.84 1.77 -24.57
N PRO A 444 22.03 0.76 -25.43
CA PRO A 444 23.35 0.16 -25.57
C PRO A 444 24.30 1.32 -25.80
N PRO A 445 25.50 1.31 -25.22
CA PRO A 445 26.44 2.40 -25.44
C PRO A 445 26.47 2.62 -26.93
N VAL A 446 26.14 3.84 -27.37
CA VAL A 446 26.06 4.15 -28.81
C VAL A 446 27.44 3.83 -29.36
N GLU A 447 27.55 2.70 -30.04
CA GLU A 447 28.77 2.35 -30.75
C GLU A 447 28.80 3.22 -31.98
N TYR A 448 29.51 4.31 -31.87
CA TYR A 448 29.75 5.19 -33.03
C TYR A 448 30.64 4.45 -34.04
N SER A 449 30.25 4.45 -35.27
CA SER A 449 31.06 3.97 -36.39
C SER A 449 32.38 4.76 -36.46
N ALA A 450 33.42 4.16 -37.02
CA ALA A 450 34.69 4.87 -37.26
C ALA A 450 34.48 6.19 -38.02
N PHE A 451 33.54 6.20 -38.98
CA PHE A 451 33.17 7.40 -39.74
C PHE A 451 32.55 8.49 -38.87
N GLU A 452 31.64 8.14 -37.94
CA GLU A 452 31.01 9.12 -37.04
C GLU A 452 32.02 9.75 -36.09
N LEU A 453 32.97 8.95 -35.60
CA LEU A 453 34.04 9.43 -34.70
C LEU A 453 35.00 10.37 -35.46
N GLU A 454 35.41 10.02 -36.69
CA GLU A 454 36.25 10.86 -37.54
C GLU A 454 35.53 12.16 -37.95
N LEU A 455 34.26 12.09 -38.32
CA LEU A 455 33.45 13.24 -38.65
C LEU A 455 33.28 14.18 -37.45
N ASN A 456 33.02 13.63 -36.23
CA ASN A 456 32.92 14.40 -35.00
C ASN A 456 34.26 15.12 -34.70
N ALA A 457 35.37 14.42 -34.80
CA ALA A 457 36.71 15.00 -34.58
C ALA A 457 37.00 16.11 -35.58
N LEU A 458 36.61 15.94 -36.86
CA LEU A 458 36.78 16.94 -37.92
C LEU A 458 35.90 18.16 -37.65
N VAL A 459 34.62 17.99 -37.29
CA VAL A 459 33.71 19.08 -36.97
C VAL A 459 34.25 19.89 -35.78
N ARG A 460 34.67 19.23 -34.72
CA ARG A 460 35.22 19.90 -33.53
C ARG A 460 36.48 20.69 -33.81
N ARG A 461 37.34 20.18 -34.74
CA ARG A 461 38.59 20.85 -35.12
C ARG A 461 38.35 22.07 -36.02
N HIS A 462 37.44 21.97 -37.00
CA HIS A 462 37.29 22.99 -38.05
C HIS A 462 36.10 23.91 -37.82
N PHE A 463 35.13 23.51 -36.98
CA PHE A 463 33.92 24.28 -36.70
C PHE A 463 33.66 24.35 -35.17
N PRO A 464 34.63 24.88 -34.36
CA PRO A 464 34.48 24.90 -32.89
C PRO A 464 33.27 25.69 -32.41
N HIS A 465 32.76 26.62 -33.25
CA HIS A 465 31.55 27.42 -32.93
C HIS A 465 30.25 26.64 -33.09
N TRP A 466 30.27 25.39 -33.54
CA TRP A 466 29.12 24.51 -33.54
C TRP A 466 28.96 23.77 -32.20
N ASP A 467 29.90 23.89 -31.31
CA ASP A 467 29.93 23.29 -29.99
C ASP A 467 29.56 21.79 -29.99
N ALA A 468 30.12 21.05 -30.94
CA ALA A 468 29.84 19.62 -31.10
C ALA A 468 30.41 18.81 -29.92
N ARG A 469 29.54 18.00 -29.28
CA ARG A 469 29.88 17.14 -28.17
C ARG A 469 31.01 16.17 -28.51
N ASP A 470 31.94 15.91 -27.57
CA ASP A 470 33.01 14.93 -27.75
C ASP A 470 32.50 13.50 -27.59
N LEU A 471 32.34 12.79 -28.71
CA LEU A 471 31.86 11.41 -28.70
C LEU A 471 32.88 10.41 -28.13
N LEU A 472 34.17 10.78 -28.03
CA LEU A 472 35.21 9.96 -27.39
C LEU A 472 35.39 10.26 -25.89
N GLY A 473 35.07 11.48 -25.45
CA GLY A 473 35.22 11.90 -24.06
C GLY A 473 34.28 11.18 -23.07
N ASP A 474 33.16 10.68 -23.55
CA ASP A 474 32.20 9.92 -22.73
C ASP A 474 32.65 8.48 -22.39
N LYS A 475 33.73 7.96 -23.00
CA LYS A 475 34.26 6.61 -22.67
C LYS A 475 35.15 6.57 -21.43
N HIS A 476 35.52 7.71 -20.84
CA HIS A 476 36.42 7.76 -19.67
C HIS A 476 35.76 8.21 -18.36
N GLY A 477 34.43 8.35 -18.34
CA GLY A 477 33.65 8.70 -17.14
C GLY A 477 32.99 7.52 -16.43
N ALA A 478 33.22 6.27 -16.88
CA ALA A 478 32.68 5.06 -16.26
C ALA A 478 33.82 4.10 -15.94
N ALA A 479 34.55 4.37 -14.87
CA ALA A 479 35.44 3.44 -14.16
C ALA A 479 35.35 3.69 -12.65
#